data_9aa061c3020a383a02d2745902f2d8ea
#
_entry.id   9aa061c3020a383a02d2745902f2d8ea
#
_cell.length_a   1.000
_cell.length_b   1.000
_cell.length_c   1.000
_cell.angle_alpha   90.00
_cell.angle_beta   90.00
_cell.angle_gamma   90.00
#
_symmetry.space_group_name_H-M   'P 1'
#
loop_
_entity.id
_entity.type
_entity.pdbx_description
1 polymer ?
#
loop_
_entity_poly.entity_id
_entity_poly.type
_entity_poly.pdbx_seq_one_letter_code
_entity_poly.pdbx_strand_id
1 'polypeptide(L)'
;MAIIINVDVMLAKRKVRSKELAEAIGLTEQNLSILKTGKAKAIRLATLEAICHHLNCQPGDILEFQPEDNNRLIYFKEVIKK
;
A
#
# COMPACT_ATOMS: atom_id res chain seq x y z
N MET A 1 -1.45 12.60 0.01
CA MET A 1 -0.23 11.90 -0.40
C MET A 1 -0.49 11.21 -1.74
N ALA A 2 0.47 11.26 -2.64
CA ALA A 2 0.31 10.73 -4.00
C ALA A 2 0.45 9.20 -4.08
N ILE A 3 1.03 8.57 -3.07
CA ILE A 3 1.12 7.10 -3.02
C ILE A 3 -0.07 6.56 -2.24
N ILE A 4 -0.83 5.67 -2.87
CA ILE A 4 -2.01 5.05 -2.29
C ILE A 4 -1.67 3.60 -1.95
N ILE A 5 -2.10 3.17 -0.76
CA ILE A 5 -1.92 1.79 -0.32
C ILE A 5 -3.26 1.08 -0.45
N ASN A 6 -3.34 0.12 -1.37
CA ASN A 6 -4.58 -0.56 -1.73
C ASN A 6 -4.74 -1.93 -1.06
N VAL A 7 -4.28 -2.08 0.18
CA VAL A 7 -4.39 -3.35 0.90
C VAL A 7 -5.86 -3.75 1.08
N ASP A 8 -6.72 -2.80 1.45
CA ASP A 8 -8.14 -3.08 1.64
C ASP A 8 -8.82 -3.53 0.34
N VAL A 9 -8.45 -2.93 -0.79
CA VAL A 9 -8.97 -3.32 -2.09
C VAL A 9 -8.59 -4.77 -2.40
N MET A 10 -7.34 -5.12 -2.16
CA MET A 10 -6.87 -6.50 -2.43
C MET A 10 -7.48 -7.51 -1.46
N LEU A 11 -7.68 -7.13 -0.20
CA LEU A 11 -8.38 -7.98 0.75
C LEU A 11 -9.77 -8.30 0.24
N ALA A 12 -10.49 -7.30 -0.25
CA ALA A 12 -11.82 -7.47 -0.80
C ALA A 12 -11.80 -8.37 -2.05
N LYS A 13 -10.84 -8.15 -2.94
CA LYS A 13 -10.72 -8.95 -4.17
C LYS A 13 -10.42 -10.41 -3.88
N ARG A 14 -9.60 -10.68 -2.87
CA ARG A 14 -9.22 -12.05 -2.52
C ARG A 14 -10.14 -12.66 -1.46
N LYS A 15 -11.12 -11.89 -0.96
CA LYS A 15 -12.06 -12.32 0.08
C LYS A 15 -11.32 -12.80 1.34
N VAL A 16 -10.28 -12.07 1.72
CA VAL A 16 -9.46 -12.35 2.90
C VAL A 16 -9.80 -11.30 3.96
N ARG A 17 -9.97 -11.74 5.19
CA ARG A 17 -10.24 -10.83 6.30
C ARG A 17 -8.97 -10.18 6.80
N SER A 18 -9.08 -8.94 7.30
CA SER A 18 -7.93 -8.22 7.87
C SER A 18 -7.24 -9.02 8.96
N LYS A 19 -8.02 -9.63 9.84
CA LYS A 19 -7.46 -10.44 10.94
C LYS A 19 -6.64 -11.60 10.40
N GLU A 20 -7.12 -12.27 9.39
CA GLU A 20 -6.43 -13.39 8.77
C GLU A 20 -5.09 -12.93 8.18
N LEU A 21 -5.09 -11.82 7.44
CA LEU A 21 -3.86 -11.29 6.88
C LEU A 21 -2.88 -10.88 7.97
N ALA A 22 -3.36 -10.17 8.98
CA ALA A 22 -2.50 -9.72 10.09
C ALA A 22 -1.80 -10.89 10.75
N GLU A 23 -2.54 -11.96 11.05
CA GLU A 23 -1.96 -13.16 11.65
C GLU A 23 -0.94 -13.82 10.72
N ALA A 24 -1.25 -13.90 9.44
CA ALA A 24 -0.38 -14.56 8.46
C ALA A 24 0.95 -13.85 8.28
N ILE A 25 0.96 -12.52 8.35
CA ILE A 25 2.18 -11.74 8.12
C ILE A 25 2.85 -11.24 9.40
N GLY A 26 2.30 -11.61 10.56
CA GLY A 26 2.91 -11.26 11.84
C GLY A 26 2.70 -9.81 12.27
N LEU A 27 1.65 -9.15 11.78
CA LEU A 27 1.30 -7.81 12.22
C LEU A 27 0.13 -7.86 13.19
N THR A 28 0.01 -6.82 14.01
CA THR A 28 -1.21 -6.64 14.80
C THR A 28 -2.31 -6.10 13.88
N GLU A 29 -3.57 -6.30 14.28
CA GLU A 29 -4.69 -5.74 13.54
C GLU A 29 -4.61 -4.22 13.50
N GLN A 30 -4.12 -3.61 14.57
CA GLN A 30 -3.95 -2.16 14.64
C GLN A 30 -2.94 -1.66 13.61
N ASN A 31 -1.79 -2.33 13.49
CA ASN A 31 -0.77 -1.95 12.50
C ASN A 31 -1.27 -2.17 11.08
N LEU A 32 -2.01 -3.24 10.85
CA LEU A 32 -2.61 -3.48 9.54
C LEU A 32 -3.65 -2.42 9.21
N SER A 33 -4.43 -1.98 10.20
CA SER A 33 -5.42 -0.92 10.02
C SER A 33 -4.77 0.39 9.57
N ILE A 34 -3.58 0.71 10.08
CA ILE A 34 -2.85 1.90 9.65
C ILE A 34 -2.52 1.82 8.16
N LEU A 35 -2.12 0.64 7.68
CA LEU A 35 -1.86 0.43 6.25
C LEU A 35 -3.16 0.55 5.44
N LYS A 36 -4.24 -0.06 5.91
CA LYS A 36 -5.53 -0.07 5.21
C LYS A 36 -6.12 1.31 5.03
N THR A 37 -5.96 2.17 6.03
CA THR A 37 -6.56 3.50 6.01
C THR A 37 -5.70 4.54 5.30
N GLY A 38 -4.54 4.13 4.78
CA GLY A 38 -3.66 5.04 4.08
C GLY A 38 -2.90 6.01 4.98
N LYS A 39 -2.89 5.76 6.29
CA LYS A 39 -2.19 6.61 7.24
C LYS A 39 -0.72 6.25 7.40
N ALA A 40 -0.29 5.13 6.83
CA ALA A 40 1.10 4.71 6.91
C ALA A 40 1.97 5.63 6.05
N LYS A 41 3.11 6.03 6.61
CA LYS A 41 4.09 6.86 5.90
C LYS A 41 5.21 6.02 5.30
N ALA A 42 5.30 4.76 5.69
CA ALA A 42 6.32 3.84 5.21
C ALA A 42 5.80 2.42 5.31
N ILE A 43 6.33 1.56 4.47
CA ILE A 43 6.08 0.13 4.54
C ILE A 43 7.42 -0.59 4.30
N ARG A 44 7.72 -1.57 5.12
CA ARG A 44 8.94 -2.35 4.96
C ARG A 44 8.77 -3.28 3.76
N LEU A 45 9.85 -3.48 3.01
CA LEU A 45 9.81 -4.39 1.87
C LEU A 45 9.44 -5.82 2.30
N ALA A 46 9.91 -6.25 3.48
CA ALA A 46 9.57 -7.57 3.99
C ALA A 46 8.06 -7.69 4.26
N THR A 47 7.43 -6.63 4.77
CA THR A 47 5.99 -6.61 4.98
C THR A 47 5.24 -6.63 3.66
N LEU A 48 5.68 -5.83 2.70
CA LEU A 48 5.10 -5.79 1.37
C LEU A 48 5.19 -7.16 0.70
N GLU A 49 6.35 -7.80 0.79
CA GLU A 49 6.56 -9.14 0.24
C GLU A 49 5.59 -10.16 0.87
N ALA A 50 5.43 -10.12 2.19
CA ALA A 50 4.54 -11.03 2.89
C ALA A 50 3.08 -10.82 2.47
N ILE A 51 2.66 -9.57 2.31
CA ILE A 51 1.31 -9.25 1.83
C ILE A 51 1.12 -9.80 0.41
N CYS A 52 2.07 -9.55 -0.48
CA CYS A 52 1.99 -10.04 -1.85
C CYS A 52 1.93 -11.56 -1.91
N HIS A 53 2.72 -12.22 -1.08
CA HIS A 53 2.74 -13.68 -1.03
C HIS A 53 1.39 -14.23 -0.55
N HIS A 54 0.88 -13.69 0.54
CA HIS A 54 -0.39 -14.19 1.12
C HIS A 54 -1.58 -13.90 0.22
N LEU A 55 -1.63 -12.73 -0.41
CA LEU A 55 -2.73 -12.34 -1.28
C LEU A 55 -2.51 -12.74 -2.74
N ASN A 56 -1.37 -13.36 -3.05
CA ASN A 56 -1.00 -13.78 -4.39
C ASN A 56 -1.15 -12.63 -5.39
N CYS A 57 -0.44 -11.54 -5.14
CA CYS A 57 -0.49 -10.35 -5.98
C CYS A 57 0.89 -9.72 -6.09
N GLN A 58 0.98 -8.68 -6.88
CA GLN A 58 2.23 -7.96 -7.11
C GLN A 58 2.26 -6.67 -6.31
N PRO A 59 3.45 -6.12 -6.02
CA PRO A 59 3.53 -4.83 -5.32
C PRO A 59 2.72 -3.72 -5.98
N GLY A 60 2.61 -3.71 -7.32
CA GLY A 60 1.80 -2.74 -8.03
C GLY A 60 0.30 -2.87 -7.77
N ASP A 61 -0.15 -3.99 -7.24
CA ASP A 61 -1.54 -4.16 -6.81
C ASP A 61 -1.77 -3.55 -5.43
N ILE A 62 -0.71 -3.40 -4.64
CA ILE A 62 -0.78 -2.86 -3.28
C ILE A 62 -0.46 -1.37 -3.24
N LEU A 63 0.52 -0.94 -4.03
CA LEU A 63 0.97 0.45 -4.06
C LEU A 63 0.62 1.07 -5.41
N GLU A 64 0.08 2.28 -5.36
CA GLU A 64 -0.33 2.99 -6.55
C GLU A 64 0.10 4.45 -6.44
N PHE A 65 0.59 5.01 -7.53
CA PHE A 65 0.89 6.43 -7.59
C PHE A 65 -0.26 7.16 -8.29
N GLN A 66 -0.86 8.11 -7.58
CA GLN A 66 -1.92 8.95 -8.14
C GLN A 66 -1.50 10.40 -8.00
N PRO A 67 -0.94 11.00 -9.05
CA PRO A 67 -0.55 12.41 -8.98
C PRO A 67 -1.78 13.29 -8.89
N GLU A 68 -1.70 14.30 -8.03
CA GLU A 68 -2.73 15.33 -7.99
C GLU A 68 -2.58 16.19 -9.24
N ASP A 69 -3.69 16.51 -9.90
CA ASP A 69 -3.67 17.24 -11.16
C ASP A 69 -2.89 18.56 -11.07
N ASN A 70 -3.08 19.28 -9.97
CA ASN A 70 -2.44 20.58 -9.79
C ASN A 70 -0.95 20.49 -9.52
N ASN A 71 -0.47 19.35 -9.05
CA ASN A 71 0.92 19.18 -8.62
C ASN A 71 1.76 18.41 -9.62
N ARG A 72 1.15 17.84 -10.63
CA ARG A 72 1.85 16.96 -11.57
C ARG A 72 2.99 17.68 -12.30
N LEU A 73 2.73 18.87 -12.83
CA LEU A 73 3.76 19.63 -13.52
C LEU A 73 4.85 20.13 -12.59
N ILE A 74 4.46 20.51 -11.38
CA ILE A 74 5.42 20.95 -10.37
C ILE A 74 6.35 19.80 -9.98
N TYR A 75 5.77 18.62 -9.75
CA TYR A 75 6.53 17.44 -9.45
C TYR A 75 7.56 17.13 -10.53
N PHE A 76 7.14 17.15 -11.79
CA PHE A 76 8.04 16.90 -12.91
C PHE A 76 9.18 17.91 -12.97
N LYS A 77 8.88 19.17 -12.77
CA LYS A 77 9.90 20.23 -12.79
C LYS A 77 10.94 20.01 -11.70
N GLU A 78 10.51 19.64 -10.50
CA GLU A 78 11.40 19.42 -9.38
C GLU A 78 12.28 18.19 -9.58
N VAL A 79 11.72 17.11 -10.09
CA VAL A 79 12.45 15.86 -10.31
C VAL A 79 13.44 16.01 -11.47
N ILE A 80 13.04 16.64 -12.56
CA ILE A 80 13.87 16.77 -13.76
C ILE A 80 15.02 17.75 -13.56
N LYS A 81 14.82 18.76 -12.73
CA LYS A 81 15.88 19.72 -12.44
C LYS A 81 17.07 19.13 -11.72
N LYS A 82 16.91 18.00 -11.12
CA LYS A 82 18.01 17.30 -10.46
C LYS A 82 18.77 16.47 -11.47
#